data_223018bd896874add3b3df08beaa9e49
#
_entry.id   223018bd896874add3b3df08beaa9e49
#
_cell.length_a   1.000
_cell.length_b   1.000
_cell.length_c   1.000
_cell.angle_alpha   90.00
_cell.angle_beta   90.00
_cell.angle_gamma   90.00
#
_symmetry.space_group_name_H-M   'P 1'
#
loop_
_entity.id
_entity.type
_entity.pdbx_description
1 polymer ?
#
loop_
_entity_poly.entity_id
_entity_poly.type
_entity_poly.pdbx_seq_one_letter_code
_entity_poly.pdbx_strand_id
1 'polypeptide(L)'
;YWDDINPFIKFGCLKDLKFLDKMKDFCIYKNLEGKYITLPEYLEAGKEKYENKVFYVTDEQAQSQYINMFKAEGMDALIMTQTIDSPFITLLEQKNENVHFYRIDAELSDNFVGEELSEETAKEYKDKLTATFEKALDMKNLNVKVESLKDENTSSILTQPEETRRMQEMMKMYGMAGMGMDPSMFGGKGETLVLNANNNPVSYTHLTLPTKLE
;
A
#
# COMPACT_ATOMS: atom_id res chain seq x y z
N TYR A 1 -21.90 -5.90 -16.25
CA TYR A 1 -22.94 -5.03 -15.63
C TYR A 1 -22.66 -4.75 -14.13
N TRP A 2 -21.88 -5.60 -13.43
CA TRP A 2 -21.64 -5.38 -12.01
C TRP A 2 -20.83 -4.10 -11.76
N ASP A 3 -19.82 -3.84 -12.54
CA ASP A 3 -18.99 -2.64 -12.41
C ASP A 3 -19.79 -1.34 -12.58
N ASP A 4 -20.87 -1.38 -13.37
CA ASP A 4 -21.77 -0.25 -13.58
C ASP A 4 -22.76 -0.06 -12.42
N ILE A 5 -23.19 -1.16 -11.78
CA ILE A 5 -24.21 -1.16 -10.74
C ILE A 5 -23.59 -1.00 -9.34
N ASN A 6 -22.39 -1.53 -9.14
CA ASN A 6 -21.69 -1.55 -7.88
C ASN A 6 -21.62 -0.17 -7.16
N PRO A 7 -21.32 0.97 -7.82
CA PRO A 7 -21.30 2.27 -7.17
C PRO A 7 -22.64 2.65 -6.52
N PHE A 8 -23.76 2.30 -7.16
CA PHE A 8 -25.10 2.58 -6.66
C PHE A 8 -25.44 1.72 -5.44
N ILE A 9 -25.00 0.46 -5.43
CA ILE A 9 -25.16 -0.43 -4.28
C ILE A 9 -24.35 0.10 -3.10
N LYS A 10 -23.08 0.46 -3.30
CA LYS A 10 -22.21 1.06 -2.28
C LYS A 10 -22.82 2.36 -1.75
N PHE A 11 -23.34 3.22 -2.62
CA PHE A 11 -24.03 4.43 -2.23
C PHE A 11 -25.28 4.14 -1.38
N GLY A 12 -26.07 3.15 -1.74
CA GLY A 12 -27.20 2.68 -0.96
C GLY A 12 -26.79 2.21 0.44
N CYS A 13 -25.70 1.45 0.54
CA CYS A 13 -25.13 0.99 1.81
C CYS A 13 -24.65 2.17 2.71
N LEU A 14 -24.05 3.20 2.09
CA LEU A 14 -23.63 4.42 2.79
C LEU A 14 -24.81 5.25 3.34
N LYS A 15 -25.96 5.18 2.67
CA LYS A 15 -27.17 5.95 3.05
C LYS A 15 -28.08 5.21 4.03
N ASP A 16 -28.14 3.88 3.95
CA ASP A 16 -29.02 3.04 4.77
C ASP A 16 -28.25 1.85 5.36
N LEU A 17 -28.00 1.91 6.65
CA LEU A 17 -27.30 0.85 7.39
C LEU A 17 -28.07 -0.48 7.39
N LYS A 18 -29.41 -0.46 7.31
CA LYS A 18 -30.21 -1.69 7.19
C LYS A 18 -30.03 -2.35 5.81
N PHE A 19 -29.82 -1.53 4.79
CA PHE A 19 -29.47 -2.03 3.46
C PHE A 19 -28.06 -2.62 3.47
N LEU A 20 -27.09 -1.93 4.10
CA LEU A 20 -25.73 -2.47 4.30
C LEU A 20 -25.76 -3.84 4.99
N ASP A 21 -26.48 -3.98 6.10
CA ASP A 21 -26.56 -5.23 6.87
C ASP A 21 -27.08 -6.40 6.03
N LYS A 22 -27.87 -6.12 4.99
CA LYS A 22 -28.35 -7.15 4.04
C LYS A 22 -27.38 -7.42 2.89
N MET A 23 -26.60 -6.42 2.50
CA MET A 23 -25.79 -6.47 1.27
C MET A 23 -24.32 -6.77 1.50
N LYS A 24 -23.76 -6.46 2.68
CA LYS A 24 -22.33 -6.52 2.96
C LYS A 24 -21.66 -7.86 2.61
N ASP A 25 -22.36 -8.97 2.85
CA ASP A 25 -21.84 -10.31 2.62
C ASP A 25 -22.10 -10.81 1.17
N PHE A 26 -22.89 -10.05 0.41
CA PHE A 26 -23.25 -10.37 -0.99
C PHE A 26 -22.60 -9.41 -2.01
N CYS A 27 -22.01 -8.31 -1.55
CA CYS A 27 -21.22 -7.47 -2.44
C CYS A 27 -20.03 -8.25 -2.98
N ILE A 28 -19.85 -8.22 -4.29
CA ILE A 28 -18.73 -8.87 -4.95
C ILE A 28 -17.70 -7.84 -5.40
N TYR A 29 -16.44 -8.23 -5.31
CA TYR A 29 -15.28 -7.40 -5.64
C TYR A 29 -14.41 -8.15 -6.62
N LYS A 30 -13.84 -7.45 -7.58
CA LYS A 30 -12.88 -8.03 -8.51
C LYS A 30 -11.54 -8.22 -7.78
N ASN A 31 -10.95 -9.39 -7.88
CA ASN A 31 -9.64 -9.69 -7.30
C ASN A 31 -8.50 -9.51 -8.31
N LEU A 32 -7.25 -9.75 -7.91
CA LEU A 32 -6.07 -9.63 -8.79
C LEU A 32 -6.06 -10.59 -9.98
N GLU A 33 -6.81 -11.71 -9.91
CA GLU A 33 -7.00 -12.64 -11.02
C GLU A 33 -8.14 -12.24 -11.96
N GLY A 34 -8.85 -11.16 -11.64
CA GLY A 34 -10.02 -10.68 -12.40
C GLY A 34 -11.32 -11.45 -12.10
N LYS A 35 -11.35 -12.29 -11.07
CA LYS A 35 -12.53 -13.01 -10.59
C LYS A 35 -13.31 -12.12 -9.62
N TYR A 36 -14.63 -12.29 -9.60
CA TYR A 36 -15.50 -11.65 -8.63
C TYR A 36 -15.72 -12.56 -7.44
N ILE A 37 -15.36 -12.08 -6.26
CA ILE A 37 -15.47 -12.78 -4.98
C ILE A 37 -16.13 -11.88 -3.93
N THR A 38 -16.78 -12.48 -2.94
CA THR A 38 -17.32 -11.76 -1.79
C THR A 38 -16.22 -11.49 -0.76
N LEU A 39 -16.48 -10.55 0.17
CA LEU A 39 -15.56 -10.28 1.27
C LEU A 39 -15.34 -11.51 2.18
N PRO A 40 -16.36 -12.29 2.56
CA PRO A 40 -16.17 -13.54 3.30
C PRO A 40 -15.29 -14.56 2.57
N GLU A 41 -15.47 -14.72 1.24
CA GLU A 41 -14.62 -15.63 0.43
C GLU A 41 -13.17 -15.15 0.39
N TYR A 42 -12.94 -13.84 0.27
CA TYR A 42 -11.60 -13.26 0.33
C TYR A 42 -10.90 -13.54 1.66
N LEU A 43 -11.60 -13.29 2.78
CA LEU A 43 -11.07 -13.49 4.14
C LEU A 43 -10.77 -14.96 4.43
N GLU A 44 -11.64 -15.89 4.00
CA GLU A 44 -11.40 -17.31 4.19
C GLU A 44 -10.20 -17.80 3.36
N ALA A 45 -10.06 -17.33 2.12
CA ALA A 45 -8.92 -17.68 1.26
C ALA A 45 -7.59 -17.14 1.80
N GLY A 46 -7.61 -15.96 2.46
CA GLY A 46 -6.43 -15.30 3.01
C GLY A 46 -6.08 -15.63 4.46
N LYS A 47 -6.89 -16.44 5.13
CA LYS A 47 -6.85 -16.67 6.58
C LYS A 47 -5.48 -17.09 7.13
N GLU A 48 -4.78 -17.96 6.43
CA GLU A 48 -3.45 -18.44 6.84
C GLU A 48 -2.32 -17.47 6.54
N LYS A 49 -2.50 -16.54 5.60
CA LYS A 49 -1.45 -15.64 5.11
C LYS A 49 -1.51 -14.25 5.71
N TYR A 50 -2.70 -13.69 5.86
CA TYR A 50 -2.89 -12.31 6.29
C TYR A 50 -4.11 -12.10 7.20
N GLU A 51 -4.64 -13.20 7.75
CA GLU A 51 -5.74 -13.19 8.73
C GLU A 51 -6.94 -12.31 8.29
N ASN A 52 -7.23 -11.27 9.07
CA ASN A 52 -8.37 -10.36 8.86
C ASN A 52 -7.99 -9.08 8.09
N LYS A 53 -6.81 -9.05 7.46
CA LYS A 53 -6.39 -7.92 6.61
C LYS A 53 -6.99 -8.07 5.22
N VAL A 54 -7.52 -6.99 4.69
CA VAL A 54 -8.02 -6.89 3.32
C VAL A 54 -7.15 -5.93 2.56
N PHE A 55 -6.40 -6.46 1.60
CA PHE A 55 -5.59 -5.60 0.72
C PHE A 55 -6.43 -5.11 -0.46
N TYR A 56 -6.20 -3.87 -0.87
CA TYR A 56 -6.92 -3.30 -2.00
C TYR A 56 -6.05 -2.42 -2.89
N VAL A 57 -6.46 -2.33 -4.15
CA VAL A 57 -5.81 -1.58 -5.24
C VAL A 57 -6.72 -0.44 -5.65
N THR A 58 -6.18 0.78 -5.72
CA THR A 58 -6.91 1.97 -6.19
C THR A 58 -6.53 2.40 -7.60
N ASP A 59 -5.35 2.00 -8.09
CA ASP A 59 -4.85 2.27 -9.43
C ASP A 59 -3.96 1.10 -9.88
N GLU A 60 -4.48 0.28 -10.79
CA GLU A 60 -3.79 -0.92 -11.28
C GLU A 60 -2.48 -0.59 -12.03
N GLN A 61 -2.38 0.57 -12.66
CA GLN A 61 -1.17 0.98 -13.40
C GLN A 61 -0.10 1.51 -12.44
N ALA A 62 -0.46 2.47 -11.60
CA ALA A 62 0.46 3.06 -10.64
C ALA A 62 0.95 2.03 -9.60
N GLN A 63 0.11 1.05 -9.25
CA GLN A 63 0.40 0.02 -8.25
C GLN A 63 0.83 -1.33 -8.86
N SER A 64 1.17 -1.37 -10.16
CA SER A 64 1.49 -2.61 -10.88
C SER A 64 2.65 -3.39 -10.26
N GLN A 65 3.66 -2.70 -9.72
CA GLN A 65 4.79 -3.33 -9.03
C GLN A 65 4.32 -4.14 -7.80
N TYR A 66 3.47 -3.53 -6.98
CA TYR A 66 2.92 -4.18 -5.77
C TYR A 66 2.00 -5.33 -6.14
N ILE A 67 1.18 -5.18 -7.19
CA ILE A 67 0.33 -6.25 -7.73
C ILE A 67 1.19 -7.47 -8.12
N ASN A 68 2.31 -7.25 -8.79
CA ASN A 68 3.21 -8.33 -9.18
C ASN A 68 3.84 -9.03 -7.97
N MET A 69 4.25 -8.27 -6.95
CA MET A 69 4.76 -8.81 -5.69
C MET A 69 3.71 -9.68 -4.97
N PHE A 70 2.47 -9.20 -4.88
CA PHE A 70 1.37 -9.96 -4.28
C PHE A 70 1.10 -11.27 -5.02
N LYS A 71 1.05 -11.23 -6.35
CA LYS A 71 0.86 -12.43 -7.17
C LYS A 71 2.01 -13.42 -7.01
N ALA A 72 3.26 -12.96 -6.92
CA ALA A 72 4.44 -13.83 -6.74
C ALA A 72 4.37 -14.59 -5.40
N GLU A 73 3.89 -13.96 -4.33
CA GLU A 73 3.71 -14.58 -3.02
C GLU A 73 2.35 -15.33 -2.88
N GLY A 74 1.57 -15.40 -3.96
CA GLY A 74 0.25 -16.01 -3.96
C GLY A 74 -0.71 -15.33 -2.98
N MET A 75 -0.56 -14.02 -2.81
CA MET A 75 -1.48 -13.15 -2.07
C MET A 75 -2.47 -12.51 -3.02
N ASP A 76 -3.62 -12.11 -2.50
CA ASP A 76 -4.67 -11.47 -3.28
C ASP A 76 -4.99 -10.08 -2.75
N ALA A 77 -5.63 -9.25 -3.59
CA ALA A 77 -6.14 -7.94 -3.22
C ALA A 77 -7.42 -7.63 -4.01
N LEU A 78 -8.26 -6.76 -3.48
CA LEU A 78 -9.51 -6.34 -4.11
C LEU A 78 -9.29 -5.08 -4.96
N ILE A 79 -9.79 -5.05 -6.17
CA ILE A 79 -9.74 -3.88 -7.06
C ILE A 79 -10.84 -2.91 -6.65
N MET A 80 -10.44 -1.76 -6.12
CA MET A 80 -11.32 -0.73 -5.57
C MET A 80 -10.90 0.65 -6.10
N THR A 81 -11.19 0.89 -7.38
CA THR A 81 -10.71 2.06 -8.14
C THR A 81 -11.69 3.23 -8.15
N GLN A 82 -12.87 3.06 -7.56
CA GLN A 82 -13.92 4.08 -7.60
C GLN A 82 -13.85 5.01 -6.39
N THR A 83 -14.16 6.29 -6.58
CA THR A 83 -14.15 7.29 -5.50
C THR A 83 -15.04 6.91 -4.31
N ILE A 84 -16.13 6.16 -4.57
CA ILE A 84 -17.05 5.69 -3.52
C ILE A 84 -16.45 4.57 -2.67
N ASP A 85 -15.38 3.94 -3.10
CA ASP A 85 -14.78 2.82 -2.38
C ASP A 85 -14.16 3.27 -1.05
N SER A 86 -13.52 4.43 -1.01
CA SER A 86 -12.90 4.95 0.21
C SER A 86 -13.88 5.13 1.39
N PRO A 87 -15.00 5.86 1.25
CA PRO A 87 -16.00 5.93 2.32
C PRO A 87 -16.69 4.57 2.59
N PHE A 88 -16.82 3.72 1.59
CA PHE A 88 -17.40 2.39 1.76
C PHE A 88 -16.49 1.46 2.58
N ILE A 89 -15.16 1.47 2.34
CA ILE A 89 -14.16 0.78 3.16
C ILE A 89 -14.29 1.20 4.62
N THR A 90 -14.30 2.51 4.87
CA THR A 90 -14.45 3.04 6.25
C THR A 90 -15.72 2.53 6.93
N LEU A 91 -16.83 2.44 6.19
CA LEU A 91 -18.08 1.91 6.72
C LEU A 91 -18.00 0.41 7.02
N LEU A 92 -17.33 -0.37 6.16
CA LEU A 92 -17.13 -1.81 6.37
C LEU A 92 -16.25 -2.09 7.61
N GLU A 93 -15.19 -1.33 7.83
CA GLU A 93 -14.34 -1.42 9.03
C GLU A 93 -15.12 -1.07 10.31
N GLN A 94 -15.94 -0.02 10.28
CA GLN A 94 -16.78 0.36 11.43
C GLN A 94 -17.79 -0.72 11.80
N LYS A 95 -18.21 -1.53 10.83
CA LYS A 95 -19.18 -2.63 11.04
C LYS A 95 -18.52 -3.97 11.37
N ASN A 96 -17.26 -4.13 11.05
CA ASN A 96 -16.48 -5.35 11.28
C ASN A 96 -15.18 -4.98 12.00
N GLU A 97 -15.23 -4.81 13.32
CA GLU A 97 -14.10 -4.35 14.15
C GLU A 97 -12.82 -5.19 14.00
N ASN A 98 -12.93 -6.41 13.50
CA ASN A 98 -11.78 -7.31 13.29
C ASN A 98 -11.24 -7.30 11.86
N VAL A 99 -11.83 -6.53 10.93
CA VAL A 99 -11.40 -6.48 9.53
C VAL A 99 -10.82 -5.11 9.23
N HIS A 100 -9.59 -5.09 8.75
CA HIS A 100 -8.89 -3.86 8.43
C HIS A 100 -8.45 -3.86 6.97
N PHE A 101 -8.69 -2.74 6.30
CA PHE A 101 -8.33 -2.56 4.90
C PHE A 101 -7.01 -1.80 4.78
N TYR A 102 -6.09 -2.37 3.99
CA TYR A 102 -4.79 -1.80 3.70
C TYR A 102 -4.63 -1.64 2.19
N ARG A 103 -4.26 -0.45 1.75
CA ARG A 103 -3.88 -0.31 0.34
C ARG A 103 -2.60 -1.09 0.08
N ILE A 104 -2.52 -1.71 -1.10
CA ILE A 104 -1.45 -2.65 -1.46
C ILE A 104 -0.03 -2.07 -1.33
N ASP A 105 0.11 -0.76 -1.33
CA ASP A 105 1.36 -0.01 -1.19
C ASP A 105 1.51 0.71 0.18
N ALA A 106 0.62 0.45 1.14
CA ALA A 106 0.63 1.13 2.43
C ALA A 106 1.82 0.73 3.29
N GLU A 107 2.02 -0.54 3.52
CA GLU A 107 3.12 -1.10 4.31
C GLU A 107 3.60 -2.41 3.70
N LEU A 108 4.89 -2.67 3.86
CA LEU A 108 5.42 -3.99 3.57
C LEU A 108 4.86 -4.99 4.57
N SER A 109 4.11 -5.96 4.07
CA SER A 109 3.77 -7.14 4.85
C SER A 109 5.04 -7.97 5.08
N ASP A 110 5.14 -8.59 6.27
CA ASP A 110 6.22 -9.51 6.62
C ASP A 110 6.36 -10.66 5.59
N ASN A 111 5.30 -10.93 4.83
CA ASN A 111 5.31 -11.91 3.75
C ASN A 111 6.27 -11.58 2.61
N PHE A 112 6.65 -10.31 2.42
CA PHE A 112 7.58 -9.85 1.38
C PHE A 112 9.02 -9.76 1.84
N VAL A 113 9.26 -9.77 3.16
CA VAL A 113 10.58 -9.74 3.75
C VAL A 113 11.19 -11.14 3.72
N GLY A 114 12.42 -11.25 3.24
CA GLY A 114 13.20 -12.48 3.23
C GLY A 114 14.01 -12.66 4.52
N GLU A 115 15.27 -13.05 4.38
CA GLU A 115 16.16 -13.19 5.54
C GLU A 115 16.45 -11.82 6.17
N GLU A 116 16.40 -11.74 7.50
CA GLU A 116 16.73 -10.51 8.22
C GLU A 116 18.20 -10.12 8.00
N LEU A 117 18.40 -8.88 7.61
CA LEU A 117 19.73 -8.27 7.57
C LEU A 117 20.23 -8.02 8.99
N SER A 118 21.55 -8.16 9.19
CA SER A 118 22.12 -7.71 10.45
C SER A 118 21.92 -6.20 10.62
N GLU A 119 21.65 -5.74 11.84
CA GLU A 119 21.45 -4.32 12.14
C GLU A 119 22.62 -3.44 11.66
N GLU A 120 23.85 -3.94 11.77
CA GLU A 120 25.05 -3.25 11.32
C GLU A 120 25.03 -3.05 9.79
N THR A 121 24.71 -4.11 9.04
CA THR A 121 24.63 -4.06 7.58
C THR A 121 23.51 -3.14 7.12
N ALA A 122 22.33 -3.26 7.70
CA ALA A 122 21.19 -2.41 7.37
C ALA A 122 21.48 -0.92 7.63
N LYS A 123 22.16 -0.61 8.72
CA LYS A 123 22.56 0.75 9.07
C LYS A 123 23.61 1.31 8.11
N GLU A 124 24.63 0.52 7.77
CA GLU A 124 25.66 0.95 6.81
C GLU A 124 25.07 1.27 5.43
N TYR A 125 24.18 0.41 4.92
CA TYR A 125 23.45 0.66 3.68
C TYR A 125 22.58 1.93 3.77
N LYS A 126 21.84 2.08 4.86
CA LYS A 126 20.99 3.23 5.11
C LYS A 126 21.77 4.53 5.06
N ASP A 127 22.87 4.64 5.82
CA ASP A 127 23.65 5.88 5.96
C ASP A 127 24.28 6.29 4.60
N LYS A 128 24.79 5.34 3.83
CA LYS A 128 25.38 5.60 2.51
C LYS A 128 24.36 5.97 1.44
N LEU A 129 23.24 5.26 1.40
CA LEU A 129 22.26 5.41 0.34
C LEU A 129 21.32 6.61 0.58
N THR A 130 20.98 6.92 1.84
CA THR A 130 20.12 8.07 2.16
C THR A 130 20.67 9.36 1.55
N ALA A 131 21.94 9.68 1.79
CA ALA A 131 22.55 10.90 1.26
C ALA A 131 22.54 10.94 -0.29
N THR A 132 22.69 9.80 -0.94
CA THR A 132 22.66 9.68 -2.39
C THR A 132 21.26 9.93 -2.95
N PHE A 133 20.24 9.31 -2.33
CA PHE A 133 18.85 9.47 -2.75
C PHE A 133 18.30 10.86 -2.43
N GLU A 134 18.62 11.43 -1.28
CA GLU A 134 18.24 12.82 -0.94
C GLU A 134 18.75 13.82 -1.97
N LYS A 135 20.00 13.63 -2.42
CA LYS A 135 20.60 14.47 -3.46
C LYS A 135 19.98 14.22 -4.84
N ALA A 136 19.71 12.97 -5.18
CA ALA A 136 19.16 12.60 -6.50
C ALA A 136 17.70 13.03 -6.67
N LEU A 137 16.91 12.98 -5.59
CA LEU A 137 15.49 13.31 -5.59
C LEU A 137 15.20 14.76 -5.20
N ASP A 138 16.24 15.52 -4.83
CA ASP A 138 16.12 16.89 -4.26
C ASP A 138 15.15 16.94 -3.05
N MET A 139 15.14 15.87 -2.26
CA MET A 139 14.30 15.72 -1.08
C MET A 139 15.15 15.74 0.19
N LYS A 140 14.73 16.51 1.19
CA LYS A 140 15.38 16.55 2.50
C LYS A 140 14.59 15.69 3.49
N ASN A 141 15.32 14.99 4.38
CA ASN A 141 14.74 14.10 5.39
C ASN A 141 13.97 12.93 4.80
N LEU A 142 14.48 12.31 3.76
CA LEU A 142 13.93 11.07 3.19
C LEU A 142 14.03 9.95 4.24
N ASN A 143 12.91 9.31 4.55
CA ASN A 143 12.93 8.13 5.37
C ASN A 143 13.34 6.93 4.50
N VAL A 144 14.52 6.38 4.75
CA VAL A 144 15.06 5.23 4.03
C VAL A 144 15.10 4.03 4.96
N LYS A 145 14.55 2.91 4.52
CA LYS A 145 14.64 1.61 5.17
C LYS A 145 15.33 0.64 4.22
N VAL A 146 16.18 -0.22 4.72
CA VAL A 146 16.82 -1.28 3.93
C VAL A 146 16.29 -2.61 4.42
N GLU A 147 15.69 -3.35 3.50
CA GLU A 147 15.10 -4.67 3.76
C GLU A 147 15.61 -5.67 2.73
N SER A 148 15.64 -6.92 3.12
CA SER A 148 15.90 -8.02 2.22
C SER A 148 14.55 -8.50 1.68
N LEU A 149 14.20 -8.13 0.45
CA LEU A 149 12.94 -8.57 -0.16
C LEU A 149 13.13 -9.92 -0.85
N LYS A 150 12.11 -10.76 -0.83
CA LYS A 150 12.11 -12.06 -1.52
C LYS A 150 12.23 -11.92 -3.04
N ASP A 151 11.60 -10.89 -3.61
CA ASP A 151 11.73 -10.58 -5.03
C ASP A 151 13.01 -9.82 -5.31
N GLU A 152 14.01 -10.49 -5.85
CA GLU A 152 15.31 -9.92 -6.20
C GLU A 152 15.24 -8.90 -7.35
N ASN A 153 14.18 -8.93 -8.16
CA ASN A 153 14.03 -8.02 -9.29
C ASN A 153 13.55 -6.64 -8.88
N THR A 154 12.90 -6.53 -7.73
CA THR A 154 12.48 -5.26 -7.16
C THR A 154 13.65 -4.58 -6.47
N SER A 155 14.11 -3.44 -6.99
CA SER A 155 15.23 -2.68 -6.42
C SER A 155 14.81 -1.80 -5.24
N SER A 156 13.64 -1.18 -5.32
CA SER A 156 13.10 -0.30 -4.28
C SER A 156 11.59 -0.21 -4.38
N ILE A 157 10.96 0.10 -3.27
CA ILE A 157 9.53 0.40 -3.17
C ILE A 157 9.32 1.62 -2.30
N LEU A 158 8.29 2.41 -2.60
CA LEU A 158 7.87 3.56 -1.81
C LEU A 158 6.62 3.17 -1.03
N THR A 159 6.67 3.19 0.29
CA THR A 159 5.53 2.88 1.14
C THR A 159 5.06 4.13 1.89
N GLN A 160 3.78 4.18 2.20
CA GLN A 160 3.19 5.26 2.97
C GLN A 160 2.19 4.67 3.98
N PRO A 161 2.26 5.03 5.28
CA PRO A 161 1.31 4.55 6.27
C PRO A 161 -0.14 4.83 5.86
N GLU A 162 -1.01 3.83 6.06
CA GLU A 162 -2.40 3.90 5.66
C GLU A 162 -3.13 5.10 6.27
N GLU A 163 -2.86 5.41 7.54
CA GLU A 163 -3.45 6.56 8.24
C GLU A 163 -3.09 7.90 7.57
N THR A 164 -1.82 8.08 7.22
CA THR A 164 -1.34 9.29 6.54
C THR A 164 -2.01 9.46 5.18
N ARG A 165 -2.11 8.37 4.44
CA ARG A 165 -2.73 8.34 3.14
C ARG A 165 -4.23 8.67 3.21
N ARG A 166 -4.97 8.04 4.14
CA ARG A 166 -6.40 8.30 4.34
C ARG A 166 -6.66 9.75 4.74
N MET A 167 -5.79 10.32 5.57
CA MET A 167 -5.85 11.73 5.93
C MET A 167 -5.68 12.64 4.70
N GLN A 168 -4.71 12.34 3.82
CA GLN A 168 -4.51 13.09 2.59
C GLN A 168 -5.71 12.98 1.63
N GLU A 169 -6.29 11.80 1.47
CA GLU A 169 -7.49 11.60 0.65
C GLU A 169 -8.70 12.36 1.20
N MET A 170 -8.89 12.31 2.51
CA MET A 170 -9.94 13.06 3.17
C MET A 170 -9.77 14.57 2.95
N MET A 171 -8.56 15.10 3.07
CA MET A 171 -8.27 16.51 2.79
C MET A 171 -8.57 16.90 1.34
N LYS A 172 -8.20 16.04 0.37
CA LYS A 172 -8.53 16.25 -1.05
C LYS A 172 -10.05 16.27 -1.27
N MET A 173 -10.78 15.36 -0.64
CA MET A 173 -12.22 15.23 -0.78
C MET A 173 -12.99 16.43 -0.19
N TYR A 174 -12.53 16.98 0.93
CA TYR A 174 -13.14 18.17 1.56
C TYR A 174 -12.69 19.50 0.94
N GLY A 175 -11.92 19.47 -0.14
CA GLY A 175 -11.46 20.69 -0.83
C GLY A 175 -10.50 21.54 0.00
N MET A 176 -9.98 21.03 1.10
CA MET A 176 -9.04 21.75 1.97
C MET A 176 -7.70 22.04 1.29
N ALA A 177 -7.36 21.29 0.24
CA ALA A 177 -6.21 21.58 -0.63
C ALA A 177 -6.31 22.94 -1.34
N GLY A 178 -7.53 23.49 -1.54
CA GLY A 178 -7.77 24.82 -2.10
C GLY A 178 -7.59 25.97 -1.09
N MET A 179 -7.44 25.71 0.20
CA MET A 179 -7.25 26.72 1.24
C MET A 179 -5.79 27.11 1.51
N GLY A 180 -4.85 26.70 0.64
CA GLY A 180 -3.43 27.01 0.81
C GLY A 180 -2.74 26.27 1.95
N MET A 181 -3.38 25.26 2.51
CA MET A 181 -2.75 24.36 3.46
C MET A 181 -1.92 23.34 2.69
N ASP A 182 -0.62 23.41 2.87
CA ASP A 182 0.33 22.47 2.29
C ASP A 182 0.06 21.06 2.90
N PRO A 183 -0.28 20.04 2.08
CA PRO A 183 -0.44 18.67 2.57
C PRO A 183 0.79 18.16 3.33
N SER A 184 1.97 18.71 3.04
CA SER A 184 3.22 18.38 3.75
C SER A 184 3.23 18.85 5.21
N MET A 185 2.40 19.83 5.58
CA MET A 185 2.27 20.28 6.97
C MET A 185 1.55 19.26 7.86
N PHE A 186 0.75 18.37 7.25
CA PHE A 186 -0.11 17.42 7.98
C PHE A 186 0.27 15.95 7.76
N GLY A 187 1.37 15.63 7.09
CA GLY A 187 1.74 14.24 6.92
C GLY A 187 2.68 13.92 5.76
N GLY A 188 3.31 14.93 5.16
CA GLY A 188 4.33 14.70 4.12
C GLY A 188 5.61 13.99 4.60
N LYS A 189 5.63 13.50 5.83
CA LYS A 189 6.78 12.77 6.42
C LYS A 189 6.54 11.27 6.57
N GLY A 190 5.50 10.74 5.97
CA GLY A 190 5.16 9.32 6.13
C GLY A 190 5.68 8.40 5.03
N GLU A 191 6.18 8.94 3.93
CA GLU A 191 6.71 8.11 2.85
C GLU A 191 8.07 7.50 3.26
N THR A 192 8.20 6.19 3.07
CA THR A 192 9.42 5.45 3.34
C THR A 192 9.90 4.80 2.06
N LEU A 193 11.12 5.13 1.64
CA LEU A 193 11.79 4.44 0.56
C LEU A 193 12.42 3.18 1.12
N VAL A 194 11.88 2.03 0.74
CA VAL A 194 12.44 0.73 1.09
C VAL A 194 13.35 0.28 -0.03
N LEU A 195 14.61 0.05 0.29
CA LEU A 195 15.64 -0.45 -0.63
C LEU A 195 15.83 -1.94 -0.41
N ASN A 196 15.86 -2.70 -1.49
CA ASN A 196 16.02 -4.13 -1.46
C ASN A 196 17.50 -4.52 -1.49
N ALA A 197 18.02 -5.02 -0.37
CA ALA A 197 19.39 -5.49 -0.28
C ALA A 197 19.67 -6.74 -1.12
N ASN A 198 18.65 -7.52 -1.47
CA ASN A 198 18.81 -8.70 -2.36
C ASN A 198 18.89 -8.33 -3.83
N ASN A 199 18.60 -7.07 -4.20
CA ASN A 199 18.72 -6.62 -5.57
C ASN A 199 20.19 -6.32 -5.91
N ASN A 200 20.74 -6.99 -6.93
CA ASN A 200 22.13 -6.86 -7.33
C ASN A 200 22.62 -5.41 -7.56
N PRO A 201 21.89 -4.52 -8.27
CA PRO A 201 22.27 -3.12 -8.41
C PRO A 201 22.38 -2.38 -7.08
N VAL A 202 21.48 -2.63 -6.13
CA VAL A 202 21.52 -2.01 -4.79
C VAL A 202 22.74 -2.48 -4.01
N SER A 203 23.00 -3.79 -4.03
CA SER A 203 24.18 -4.40 -3.39
C SER A 203 25.48 -3.92 -4.03
N TYR A 204 25.52 -3.78 -5.37
CA TYR A 204 26.70 -3.36 -6.10
C TYR A 204 27.02 -1.87 -5.93
N THR A 205 26.03 -0.99 -5.88
CA THR A 205 26.26 0.44 -5.64
C THR A 205 26.85 0.71 -4.26
N HIS A 206 26.55 -0.14 -3.28
CA HIS A 206 27.19 -0.11 -1.98
C HIS A 206 28.71 -0.37 -2.04
N LEU A 207 29.16 -1.27 -2.93
CA LEU A 207 30.58 -1.66 -3.05
C LEU A 207 31.40 -0.68 -3.91
N THR A 208 30.76 0.06 -4.82
CA THR A 208 31.46 0.78 -5.91
C THR A 208 31.25 2.28 -5.94
N LEU A 209 30.53 2.88 -4.99
CA LEU A 209 30.48 4.34 -4.91
C LEU A 209 31.90 4.87 -4.64
N PRO A 210 32.50 5.63 -5.59
CA PRO A 210 33.84 6.16 -5.40
C PRO A 210 33.83 7.13 -4.21
N THR A 211 34.69 6.86 -3.25
CA THR A 211 34.90 7.68 -2.06
C THR A 211 35.62 9.00 -2.37
N LYS A 212 35.77 9.34 -3.65
CA LYS A 212 36.41 10.60 -4.10
C LYS A 212 35.66 11.19 -5.28
N LEU A 213 34.90 12.24 -5.00
CA LEU A 213 34.74 13.38 -5.89
C LEU A 213 35.70 14.45 -5.37
N GLU A 214 36.91 14.45 -5.89
CA GLU A 214 37.76 15.64 -5.87
C GLU A 214 37.24 16.65 -6.87
#